data_041bd57799ec550db789049456fcbfc1
#
_entry.id   041bd57799ec550db789049456fcbfc1
#
_cell.length_a   1.000
_cell.length_b   1.000
_cell.length_c   1.000
_cell.angle_alpha   90.00
_cell.angle_beta   90.00
_cell.angle_gamma   90.00
#
_symmetry.space_group_name_H-M   'P 1'
#
loop_
_entity.id
_entity.type
_entity.pdbx_description
1 polymer ?
#
loop_
_entity_poly.entity_id
_entity_poly.type
_entity_poly.pdbx_seq_one_letter_code
_entity_poly.pdbx_strand_id
1 'polypeptide(L)'
;SNVYKRYDILGAYDYALALKEVKGIDFSNEEMQSYQNGTAGIDWQDEIFRTGITQNYKLALSNGSEKTQYYISANYMSQEGVVIESKNERYQAKANLSSQLTDWLHITADINASHGVRRGGSFASGKDNPIWIALNYSPTMTMMAENGNYNTDTYNSIASNPVGILKLQSGETMTNVFNGRVDL
;
A
#
# COMPACT_ATOMS: atom_id res chain seq x y z
N SER A 1 2.00 -10.31 3.08
CA SER A 1 0.53 -10.26 2.99
C SER A 1 0.07 -10.38 1.55
N ASN A 2 -1.08 -10.99 1.33
CA ASN A 2 -1.66 -11.16 0.01
C ASN A 2 -3.17 -10.84 0.06
N VAL A 3 -3.77 -10.57 -1.10
CA VAL A 3 -5.23 -10.43 -1.21
C VAL A 3 -5.86 -11.81 -1.04
N TYR A 4 -6.74 -11.95 -0.05
CA TYR A 4 -7.34 -13.23 0.30
C TYR A 4 -8.29 -13.73 -0.80
N LYS A 5 -9.07 -12.82 -1.39
CA LYS A 5 -10.05 -13.13 -2.44
C LYS A 5 -10.13 -11.97 -3.43
N ARG A 6 -10.08 -12.28 -4.69
CA ARG A 6 -10.41 -11.36 -5.78
C ARG A 6 -11.87 -11.52 -6.16
N TYR A 7 -12.42 -10.46 -6.73
CA TYR A 7 -13.77 -10.53 -7.29
C TYR A 7 -13.71 -11.22 -8.66
N ASP A 8 -14.66 -12.10 -8.90
CA ASP A 8 -14.88 -12.68 -10.21
C ASP A 8 -15.65 -11.66 -11.06
N ILE A 9 -14.96 -11.06 -12.01
CA ILE A 9 -15.50 -10.03 -12.92
C ILE A 9 -15.37 -10.53 -14.35
N LEU A 10 -16.15 -9.94 -15.26
CA LEU A 10 -16.11 -10.29 -16.66
C LEU A 10 -14.73 -10.07 -17.26
N GLY A 11 -14.19 -11.05 -17.96
CA GLY A 11 -13.00 -10.90 -18.79
C GLY A 11 -13.29 -10.04 -20.03
N ALA A 12 -12.25 -9.64 -20.77
CA ALA A 12 -12.38 -8.73 -21.90
C ALA A 12 -13.33 -9.25 -22.99
N TYR A 13 -13.32 -10.56 -23.27
CA TYR A 13 -14.18 -11.17 -24.27
C TYR A 13 -15.66 -11.10 -23.89
N ASP A 14 -16.01 -11.57 -22.68
CA ASP A 14 -17.38 -11.58 -22.20
C ASP A 14 -17.91 -10.15 -22.00
N TYR A 15 -17.04 -9.25 -21.58
CA TYR A 15 -17.38 -7.84 -21.45
C TYR A 15 -17.66 -7.18 -22.81
N ALA A 16 -16.86 -7.48 -23.84
CA ALA A 16 -17.10 -6.99 -25.20
C ALA A 16 -18.44 -7.50 -25.78
N LEU A 17 -18.77 -8.78 -25.52
CA LEU A 17 -20.09 -9.34 -25.90
C LEU A 17 -21.24 -8.61 -25.18
N ALA A 18 -21.09 -8.35 -23.88
CA ALA A 18 -22.08 -7.61 -23.11
C ALA A 18 -22.25 -6.16 -23.61
N LEU A 19 -21.17 -5.48 -23.96
CA LEU A 19 -21.22 -4.13 -24.54
C LEU A 19 -21.94 -4.11 -25.90
N LYS A 20 -21.73 -5.12 -26.72
CA LYS A 20 -22.45 -5.27 -28.01
C LYS A 20 -23.94 -5.45 -27.78
N GLU A 21 -24.33 -6.32 -26.84
CA GLU A 21 -25.74 -6.62 -26.55
C GLU A 21 -26.46 -5.42 -25.91
N VAL A 22 -25.82 -4.76 -24.91
CA VAL A 22 -26.48 -3.73 -24.09
C VAL A 22 -26.38 -2.34 -24.70
N LYS A 23 -25.22 -2.01 -25.31
CA LYS A 23 -24.92 -0.67 -25.81
C LYS A 23 -24.79 -0.59 -27.33
N GLY A 24 -24.84 -1.72 -28.05
CA GLY A 24 -24.66 -1.76 -29.49
C GLY A 24 -23.25 -1.41 -29.94
N ILE A 25 -22.24 -1.59 -29.07
CA ILE A 25 -20.84 -1.31 -29.39
C ILE A 25 -20.24 -2.54 -30.03
N ASP A 26 -19.80 -2.42 -31.28
CA ASP A 26 -19.13 -3.50 -32.01
C ASP A 26 -17.61 -3.36 -31.92
N PHE A 27 -16.96 -4.50 -31.72
CA PHE A 27 -15.52 -4.67 -31.82
C PHE A 27 -15.18 -5.38 -33.13
N SER A 28 -14.00 -5.13 -33.67
CA SER A 28 -13.52 -5.83 -34.86
C SER A 28 -13.33 -7.33 -34.59
N ASN A 29 -13.33 -8.14 -35.63
CA ASN A 29 -13.07 -9.58 -35.49
C ASN A 29 -11.66 -9.86 -34.89
N GLU A 30 -10.70 -9.01 -35.19
CA GLU A 30 -9.32 -9.09 -34.69
C GLU A 30 -9.28 -8.82 -33.18
N GLU A 31 -9.98 -7.78 -32.73
CA GLU A 31 -10.10 -7.46 -31.30
C GLU A 31 -10.80 -8.59 -30.54
N MET A 32 -11.95 -9.06 -31.04
CA MET A 32 -12.69 -10.15 -30.43
C MET A 32 -11.85 -11.42 -30.33
N GLN A 33 -11.09 -11.77 -31.38
CA GLN A 33 -10.19 -12.91 -31.36
C GLN A 33 -9.05 -12.72 -30.35
N SER A 34 -8.51 -11.50 -30.22
CA SER A 34 -7.44 -11.21 -29.28
C SER A 34 -7.93 -11.30 -27.81
N TYR A 35 -9.16 -10.86 -27.53
CA TYR A 35 -9.78 -11.01 -26.21
C TYR A 35 -10.08 -12.49 -25.90
N GLN A 36 -10.58 -13.26 -26.87
CA GLN A 36 -10.87 -14.66 -26.70
C GLN A 36 -9.62 -15.50 -26.43
N ASN A 37 -8.51 -15.18 -27.10
CA ASN A 37 -7.24 -15.86 -26.95
C ASN A 37 -6.43 -15.37 -25.72
N GLY A 38 -6.90 -14.33 -25.02
CA GLY A 38 -6.20 -13.75 -23.88
C GLY A 38 -4.92 -12.97 -24.26
N THR A 39 -4.75 -12.59 -25.54
CA THR A 39 -3.61 -11.79 -25.99
C THR A 39 -3.84 -10.30 -25.82
N ALA A 40 -5.07 -9.88 -25.60
CA ALA A 40 -5.46 -8.53 -25.24
C ALA A 40 -6.50 -8.55 -24.10
N GLY A 41 -6.73 -7.38 -23.51
CA GLY A 41 -7.56 -7.22 -22.31
C GLY A 41 -6.71 -7.14 -21.04
N ILE A 42 -7.23 -6.46 -20.04
CA ILE A 42 -6.55 -6.20 -18.77
C ILE A 42 -7.45 -6.62 -17.62
N ASP A 43 -6.95 -7.49 -16.74
CA ASP A 43 -7.51 -7.64 -15.40
C ASP A 43 -6.93 -6.53 -14.50
N TRP A 44 -7.73 -5.52 -14.25
CA TRP A 44 -7.31 -4.37 -13.46
C TRP A 44 -7.02 -4.71 -12.00
N GLN A 45 -7.53 -5.82 -11.48
CA GLN A 45 -7.17 -6.30 -10.15
C GLN A 45 -5.72 -6.80 -10.13
N ASP A 46 -5.26 -7.47 -11.19
CA ASP A 46 -3.87 -7.91 -11.32
C ASP A 46 -2.90 -6.73 -11.38
N GLU A 47 -3.31 -5.64 -12.01
CA GLU A 47 -2.49 -4.45 -12.16
C GLU A 47 -2.33 -3.64 -10.87
N ILE A 48 -3.33 -3.64 -9.99
CA ILE A 48 -3.29 -2.85 -8.76
C ILE A 48 -2.91 -3.65 -7.53
N PHE A 49 -3.03 -4.99 -7.55
CA PHE A 49 -2.70 -5.81 -6.41
C PHE A 49 -1.34 -6.51 -6.57
N ARG A 50 -0.64 -6.61 -5.46
CA ARG A 50 0.61 -7.36 -5.36
C ARG A 50 0.70 -8.14 -4.06
N THR A 51 1.65 -9.07 -3.98
CA THR A 51 2.04 -9.65 -2.70
C THR A 51 2.90 -8.66 -1.94
N GLY A 52 2.39 -8.16 -0.81
CA GLY A 52 3.12 -7.25 0.05
C GLY A 52 4.11 -8.00 0.96
N ILE A 53 5.34 -7.53 1.01
CA ILE A 53 6.43 -8.08 1.83
C ILE A 53 6.52 -7.27 3.12
N THR A 54 6.65 -7.97 4.26
CA THR A 54 6.95 -7.34 5.55
C THR A 54 8.31 -7.80 6.04
N GLN A 55 9.15 -6.85 6.38
CA GLN A 55 10.48 -7.06 6.98
C GLN A 55 10.54 -6.35 8.32
N ASN A 56 11.09 -7.01 9.33
CA ASN A 56 11.26 -6.44 10.65
C ASN A 56 12.62 -6.86 11.22
N TYR A 57 13.46 -5.89 11.50
CA TYR A 57 14.80 -6.08 12.05
C TYR A 57 14.88 -5.40 13.40
N LYS A 58 15.18 -6.17 14.43
CA LYS A 58 15.33 -5.67 15.80
C LYS A 58 16.70 -6.05 16.37
N LEU A 59 17.39 -5.06 16.87
CA LEU A 59 18.60 -5.24 17.67
C LEU A 59 18.32 -4.73 19.09
N ALA A 60 18.72 -5.50 20.10
CA ALA A 60 18.59 -5.10 21.49
C ALA A 60 19.83 -5.50 22.27
N LEU A 61 20.21 -4.63 23.19
CA LEU A 61 21.29 -4.83 24.14
C LEU A 61 20.76 -4.51 25.54
N SER A 62 21.02 -5.40 26.48
CA SER A 62 20.75 -5.17 27.89
C SER A 62 21.91 -5.68 28.74
N ASN A 63 22.24 -4.93 29.77
CA ASN A 63 23.20 -5.36 30.77
C ASN A 63 22.90 -4.64 32.07
N GLY A 64 23.55 -5.04 33.16
CA GLY A 64 23.39 -4.38 34.44
C GLY A 64 24.16 -5.02 35.55
N SER A 65 24.24 -4.33 36.67
CA SER A 65 24.68 -4.75 37.97
C SER A 65 23.50 -4.70 38.96
N GLU A 66 23.77 -5.03 40.24
CA GLU A 66 22.74 -4.88 41.30
C GLU A 66 22.23 -3.42 41.43
N LYS A 67 23.09 -2.43 41.09
CA LYS A 67 22.75 -1.01 41.26
C LYS A 67 22.32 -0.32 39.95
N THR A 68 22.69 -0.84 38.79
CA THR A 68 22.40 -0.17 37.51
C THR A 68 22.01 -1.19 36.46
N GLN A 69 20.93 -0.95 35.80
CA GLN A 69 20.41 -1.76 34.69
C GLN A 69 20.11 -0.88 33.51
N TYR A 70 20.40 -1.34 32.30
CA TYR A 70 20.03 -0.63 31.10
C TYR A 70 19.57 -1.57 30.00
N TYR A 71 18.70 -1.05 29.16
CA TYR A 71 18.21 -1.67 27.96
C TYR A 71 18.19 -0.65 26.83
N ILE A 72 18.81 -1.01 25.70
CA ILE A 72 18.78 -0.19 24.49
C ILE A 72 18.31 -1.08 23.33
N SER A 73 17.42 -0.59 22.49
CA SER A 73 17.01 -1.30 21.30
C SER A 73 16.76 -0.37 20.12
N ALA A 74 17.04 -0.89 18.94
CA ALA A 74 16.68 -0.29 17.67
C ALA A 74 15.82 -1.27 16.87
N ASN A 75 14.79 -0.78 16.22
CA ASN A 75 13.90 -1.55 15.37
C ASN A 75 13.66 -0.83 14.05
N TYR A 76 13.77 -1.55 12.96
CA TYR A 76 13.35 -1.12 11.63
C TYR A 76 12.28 -2.06 11.11
N MET A 77 11.16 -1.54 10.70
CA MET A 77 10.06 -2.26 10.07
C MET A 77 9.76 -1.64 8.72
N SER A 78 9.70 -2.46 7.70
CA SER A 78 9.21 -2.11 6.36
C SER A 78 8.07 -3.05 6.00
N GLN A 79 6.93 -2.48 5.65
CA GLN A 79 5.74 -3.22 5.27
C GLN A 79 5.20 -2.67 3.95
N GLU A 80 5.25 -3.48 2.92
CA GLU A 80 4.55 -3.20 1.68
C GLU A 80 3.08 -3.58 1.79
N GLY A 81 2.21 -2.72 1.26
CA GLY A 81 0.79 -3.02 1.15
C GLY A 81 0.49 -3.93 -0.05
N VAL A 82 -0.68 -4.53 -0.03
CA VAL A 82 -1.19 -5.38 -1.12
C VAL A 82 -1.63 -4.57 -2.35
N VAL A 83 -1.85 -3.28 -2.21
CA VAL A 83 -2.06 -2.35 -3.32
C VAL A 83 -0.71 -1.76 -3.71
N ILE A 84 -0.44 -1.64 -5.02
CA ILE A 84 0.79 -1.01 -5.51
C ILE A 84 0.96 0.42 -4.94
N GLU A 85 2.17 0.95 -4.91
CA GLU A 85 2.52 2.29 -4.37
C GLU A 85 2.18 2.49 -2.89
N SER A 86 1.79 1.44 -2.16
CA SER A 86 1.57 1.53 -0.72
C SER A 86 2.70 0.88 0.08
N LYS A 87 3.29 1.64 1.02
CA LYS A 87 4.41 1.21 1.87
C LYS A 87 4.37 1.94 3.21
N ASN A 88 4.71 1.23 4.28
CA ASN A 88 4.90 1.81 5.60
C ASN A 88 6.29 1.42 6.12
N GLU A 89 7.10 2.43 6.47
CA GLU A 89 8.43 2.25 7.06
C GLU A 89 8.45 2.88 8.44
N ARG A 90 9.03 2.19 9.41
CA ARG A 90 9.13 2.68 10.77
C ARG A 90 10.50 2.38 11.37
N TYR A 91 11.15 3.40 11.84
CA TYR A 91 12.37 3.37 12.63
C TYR A 91 12.01 3.66 14.07
N GLN A 92 12.52 2.88 15.00
CA GLN A 92 12.25 3.06 16.41
C GLN A 92 13.51 2.81 17.22
N ALA A 93 13.80 3.70 18.14
CA ALA A 93 14.86 3.56 19.13
C ALA A 93 14.25 3.66 20.53
N LYS A 94 14.69 2.79 21.43
CA LYS A 94 14.26 2.78 22.83
C LYS A 94 15.46 2.64 23.73
N ALA A 95 15.52 3.43 24.80
CA ALA A 95 16.50 3.32 25.85
C ALA A 95 15.80 3.39 27.21
N ASN A 96 16.13 2.46 28.11
CA ASN A 96 15.70 2.45 29.48
C ASN A 96 16.92 2.36 30.37
N LEU A 97 16.96 3.17 31.41
CA LEU A 97 18.00 3.17 32.43
C LEU A 97 17.33 3.14 33.81
N SER A 98 17.85 2.32 34.69
CA SER A 98 17.49 2.30 36.10
C SER A 98 18.76 2.23 36.91
N SER A 99 19.00 3.19 37.81
CA SER A 99 20.24 3.27 38.59
C SER A 99 20.02 3.74 40.02
N GLN A 100 20.52 2.98 40.98
CA GLN A 100 20.63 3.38 42.36
C GLN A 100 21.94 4.15 42.56
N LEU A 101 21.87 5.47 42.55
CA LEU A 101 23.07 6.34 42.67
C LEU A 101 23.59 6.39 44.08
N THR A 102 22.67 6.45 45.05
CA THR A 102 22.98 6.40 46.50
C THR A 102 21.95 5.54 47.21
N ASP A 103 22.08 5.33 48.49
CA ASP A 103 21.15 4.53 49.30
C ASP A 103 19.70 5.13 49.32
N TRP A 104 19.61 6.45 49.07
CA TRP A 104 18.33 7.17 49.08
C TRP A 104 17.90 7.72 47.70
N LEU A 105 18.77 7.61 46.67
CA LEU A 105 18.48 8.16 45.34
C LEU A 105 18.50 7.04 44.29
N HIS A 106 17.33 6.79 43.73
CA HIS A 106 17.13 5.92 42.59
C HIS A 106 16.62 6.73 41.39
N ILE A 107 17.24 6.59 40.23
CA ILE A 107 16.88 7.26 38.99
C ILE A 107 16.41 6.24 37.97
N THR A 108 15.25 6.48 37.37
CA THR A 108 14.81 5.80 36.16
C THR A 108 14.68 6.78 35.01
N ALA A 109 15.13 6.40 33.84
CA ALA A 109 14.96 7.18 32.62
C ALA A 109 14.50 6.27 31.49
N ASP A 110 13.41 6.66 30.83
CA ASP A 110 12.83 6.00 29.68
C ASP A 110 12.81 6.96 28.50
N ILE A 111 13.40 6.55 27.39
CA ILE A 111 13.41 7.33 26.15
C ILE A 111 12.88 6.43 25.03
N ASN A 112 11.92 6.91 24.28
CA ASN A 112 11.41 6.27 23.08
C ASN A 112 11.30 7.28 21.96
N ALA A 113 11.96 7.02 20.84
CA ALA A 113 11.90 7.82 19.64
C ALA A 113 11.45 6.96 18.46
N SER A 114 10.55 7.46 17.64
CA SER A 114 10.18 6.79 16.40
C SER A 114 9.97 7.77 15.26
N HIS A 115 10.41 7.34 14.07
CA HIS A 115 10.18 8.00 12.79
C HIS A 115 9.43 7.03 11.87
N GLY A 116 8.27 7.43 11.39
CA GLY A 116 7.45 6.65 10.48
C GLY A 116 7.25 7.39 9.17
N VAL A 117 7.38 6.67 8.06
CA VAL A 117 7.08 7.15 6.72
C VAL A 117 6.05 6.23 6.10
N ARG A 118 4.88 6.76 5.82
CA ARG A 118 3.81 6.04 5.12
C ARG A 118 3.67 6.62 3.72
N ARG A 119 3.84 5.78 2.72
CA ARG A 119 3.56 6.09 1.31
C ARG A 119 2.28 5.42 0.88
N GLY A 120 1.55 6.07 -0.02
CA GLY A 120 0.28 5.61 -0.54
C GLY A 120 -0.81 6.66 -0.38
N GLY A 121 -1.74 6.73 -1.32
CA GLY A 121 -2.86 7.64 -1.27
C GLY A 121 -3.83 7.31 -0.13
N SER A 122 -4.38 8.32 0.48
CA SER A 122 -5.59 8.18 1.30
C SER A 122 -6.78 8.40 0.37
N PHE A 123 -7.35 7.31 -0.10
CA PHE A 123 -8.47 7.38 -1.04
C PHE A 123 -9.80 7.37 -0.27
N ALA A 124 -10.69 8.27 -0.67
CA ALA A 124 -12.04 8.28 -0.17
C ALA A 124 -12.78 6.98 -0.54
N SER A 125 -13.87 6.69 0.12
CA SER A 125 -14.77 5.62 -0.29
C SER A 125 -15.53 6.01 -1.57
N GLY A 126 -15.92 5.02 -2.38
CA GLY A 126 -16.73 5.22 -3.59
C GLY A 126 -15.91 5.40 -4.85
N LYS A 127 -16.37 6.26 -5.75
CA LYS A 127 -15.87 6.37 -7.14
C LYS A 127 -14.42 6.83 -7.28
N ASP A 128 -13.85 7.44 -6.24
CA ASP A 128 -12.46 7.88 -6.22
C ASP A 128 -11.51 6.83 -5.61
N ASN A 129 -12.05 5.70 -5.16
CA ASN A 129 -11.24 4.61 -4.63
C ASN A 129 -10.67 3.77 -5.76
N PRO A 130 -9.34 3.61 -5.89
CA PRO A 130 -8.73 2.88 -6.99
C PRO A 130 -9.14 1.39 -7.05
N ILE A 131 -9.49 0.78 -5.91
CA ILE A 131 -10.01 -0.60 -5.90
C ILE A 131 -11.42 -0.62 -6.52
N TRP A 132 -12.29 0.34 -6.14
CA TRP A 132 -13.61 0.46 -6.75
C TRP A 132 -13.50 0.72 -8.26
N ILE A 133 -12.58 1.61 -8.66
CA ILE A 133 -12.33 1.92 -10.07
C ILE A 133 -11.87 0.65 -10.80
N ALA A 134 -10.91 -0.10 -10.29
CA ALA A 134 -10.40 -1.31 -10.93
C ALA A 134 -11.49 -2.40 -11.13
N LEU A 135 -12.45 -2.47 -10.21
CA LEU A 135 -13.58 -3.41 -10.32
C LEU A 135 -14.63 -2.98 -11.35
N ASN A 136 -14.68 -1.71 -11.70
CA ASN A 136 -15.66 -1.14 -12.62
C ASN A 136 -15.06 -0.65 -13.94
N TYR A 137 -13.73 -0.68 -14.06
CA TYR A 137 -13.03 -0.24 -15.27
C TYR A 137 -13.11 -1.32 -16.35
N SER A 138 -13.35 -0.89 -17.59
CA SER A 138 -13.51 -1.80 -18.71
C SER A 138 -12.24 -2.62 -18.97
N PRO A 139 -12.32 -3.95 -18.98
CA PRO A 139 -11.18 -4.81 -19.26
C PRO A 139 -10.72 -4.76 -20.73
N THR A 140 -11.50 -4.13 -21.63
CA THR A 140 -11.12 -3.90 -23.03
C THR A 140 -10.32 -2.62 -23.26
N MET A 141 -10.20 -1.77 -22.22
CA MET A 141 -9.38 -0.56 -22.31
C MET A 141 -7.89 -0.89 -22.18
N THR A 142 -7.06 -0.17 -22.93
CA THR A 142 -5.60 -0.23 -22.80
C THR A 142 -5.10 0.57 -21.60
N MET A 143 -3.94 0.23 -21.07
CA MET A 143 -3.32 0.96 -19.95
C MET A 143 -3.05 2.42 -20.30
N MET A 144 -2.47 2.64 -21.48
CA MET A 144 -2.05 3.94 -21.98
C MET A 144 -2.79 4.28 -23.26
N ALA A 145 -3.15 5.55 -23.42
CA ALA A 145 -3.63 6.11 -24.67
C ALA A 145 -2.46 6.42 -25.62
N GLU A 146 -2.74 6.67 -26.89
CA GLU A 146 -1.75 6.98 -27.92
C GLU A 146 -0.89 8.23 -27.59
N ASN A 147 -1.43 9.16 -26.82
CA ASN A 147 -0.74 10.36 -26.37
C ASN A 147 0.22 10.13 -25.20
N GLY A 148 0.39 8.89 -24.74
CA GLY A 148 1.25 8.52 -23.63
C GLY A 148 0.68 8.79 -22.23
N ASN A 149 -0.56 9.21 -22.11
CA ASN A 149 -1.26 9.36 -20.84
C ASN A 149 -1.98 8.07 -20.45
N TYR A 150 -2.30 7.92 -19.15
CA TYR A 150 -3.19 6.84 -18.73
C TYR A 150 -4.56 6.98 -19.40
N ASN A 151 -5.05 5.86 -19.93
CA ASN A 151 -6.31 5.85 -20.65
C ASN A 151 -7.49 6.11 -19.70
N THR A 152 -8.62 6.52 -20.26
CA THR A 152 -9.89 6.74 -19.54
C THR A 152 -10.93 5.75 -20.05
N ASP A 153 -11.80 5.25 -19.15
CA ASP A 153 -12.87 4.35 -19.55
C ASP A 153 -14.08 5.12 -20.05
N THR A 154 -14.18 5.20 -21.36
CA THR A 154 -15.29 5.88 -22.04
C THR A 154 -16.58 5.06 -22.02
N TYR A 155 -16.49 3.73 -21.84
CA TYR A 155 -17.67 2.84 -21.81
C TYR A 155 -18.45 2.97 -20.51
N ASN A 156 -17.74 3.14 -19.38
CA ASN A 156 -18.34 3.26 -18.05
C ASN A 156 -18.27 4.69 -17.50
N SER A 157 -17.82 5.66 -18.31
CA SER A 157 -17.66 7.08 -17.91
C SER A 157 -16.75 7.23 -16.67
N ILE A 158 -15.69 6.44 -16.59
CA ILE A 158 -14.68 6.51 -15.53
C ILE A 158 -13.47 7.27 -16.06
N ALA A 159 -13.30 8.50 -15.57
CA ALA A 159 -12.27 9.41 -16.05
C ALA A 159 -10.85 9.03 -15.61
N SER A 160 -10.72 8.27 -14.54
CA SER A 160 -9.43 7.98 -13.93
C SER A 160 -9.05 6.52 -14.08
N ASN A 161 -7.83 6.27 -14.59
CA ASN A 161 -7.25 4.93 -14.65
C ASN A 161 -6.84 4.47 -13.24
N PRO A 162 -7.16 3.24 -12.79
CA PRO A 162 -6.87 2.80 -11.43
C PRO A 162 -5.37 2.77 -11.11
N VAL A 163 -4.54 2.36 -12.07
CA VAL A 163 -3.08 2.38 -11.93
C VAL A 163 -2.54 3.82 -11.97
N GLY A 164 -3.11 4.66 -12.85
CA GLY A 164 -2.75 6.07 -12.96
C GLY A 164 -2.96 6.82 -11.65
N ILE A 165 -4.10 6.62 -10.99
CA ILE A 165 -4.37 7.22 -9.67
C ILE A 165 -3.31 6.81 -8.66
N LEU A 166 -3.03 5.51 -8.56
CA LEU A 166 -2.07 4.99 -7.57
C LEU A 166 -0.66 5.53 -7.79
N LYS A 167 -0.22 5.64 -9.04
CA LYS A 167 1.13 6.13 -9.37
C LYS A 167 1.26 7.66 -9.33
N LEU A 168 0.23 8.40 -9.71
CA LEU A 168 0.27 9.85 -9.81
C LEU A 168 -0.19 10.59 -8.54
N GLN A 169 -1.01 9.94 -7.72
CA GLN A 169 -1.56 10.52 -6.48
C GLN A 169 -0.98 9.90 -5.21
N SER A 170 0.22 9.31 -5.28
CA SER A 170 0.89 8.79 -4.10
C SER A 170 1.29 9.93 -3.17
N GLY A 171 0.67 9.98 -1.99
CA GLY A 171 1.06 10.87 -0.91
C GLY A 171 2.09 10.25 0.01
N GLU A 172 2.88 11.08 0.68
CA GLU A 172 3.77 10.66 1.75
C GLU A 172 3.36 11.34 3.05
N THR A 173 3.23 10.57 4.13
CA THR A 173 2.96 11.07 5.47
C THR A 173 4.10 10.67 6.38
N MET A 174 4.74 11.66 7.01
CA MET A 174 5.78 11.47 8.00
C MET A 174 5.23 11.67 9.40
N THR A 175 5.58 10.79 10.31
CA THR A 175 5.19 10.88 11.72
C THR A 175 6.43 10.72 12.59
N ASN A 176 6.68 11.71 13.44
CA ASN A 176 7.75 11.68 14.42
C ASN A 176 7.15 11.65 15.82
N VAL A 177 7.58 10.71 16.64
CA VAL A 177 7.18 10.61 18.04
C VAL A 177 8.41 10.56 18.91
N PHE A 178 8.46 11.40 19.92
CA PHE A 178 9.47 11.39 20.96
C PHE A 178 8.79 11.40 22.33
N ASN A 179 9.12 10.44 23.16
CA ASN A 179 8.64 10.36 24.54
C ASN A 179 9.84 10.18 25.47
N GLY A 180 9.91 10.98 26.50
CA GLY A 180 10.91 10.88 27.55
C GLY A 180 10.25 10.94 28.92
N ARG A 181 10.72 10.13 29.86
CA ARG A 181 10.32 10.13 31.26
C ARG A 181 11.55 9.98 32.14
N VAL A 182 11.62 10.75 33.18
CA VAL A 182 12.62 10.61 34.24
C VAL A 182 11.90 10.63 35.58
N ASP A 183 12.19 9.65 36.43
CA ASP A 183 11.70 9.54 37.80
C ASP A 183 12.89 9.49 38.76
N LEU A 184 12.74 10.12 39.92
CA LEU A 184 13.70 10.21 40.99
C LEU A 184 13.19 9.54 42.25
#